data_99db48a71af3a9bc0dbd9158fc3ad7ba
#
_entry.id   99db48a71af3a9bc0dbd9158fc3ad7ba
#
_cell.length_a   1.000
_cell.length_b   1.000
_cell.length_c   1.000
_cell.angle_alpha   90.00
_cell.angle_beta   90.00
_cell.angle_gamma   90.00
#
_symmetry.space_group_name_H-M   'P 1'
#
loop_
_entity.id
_entity.type
_entity.pdbx_description
1 polymer ?
#
loop_
_entity_poly.entity_id
_entity_poly.type
_entity_poly.pdbx_seq_one_letter_code
_entity_poly.pdbx_strand_id
1 'polypeptide(L)'
;MNRTALENWIERTEALPNLTREGLEGLQLKKLNEMLSRLAQQSRFYVNLPTHLNSLQELQTLPFTTAADLSEHPGKFLLTSQSEVSRVISGATSGTTGPAKRVFYTDMDTEHTVGFFAAGISEMLGAGEKCLIAFPFTGPFGLGDLIAKAVERLGAIPVKAGFGQTWEELIALVRETRPETYIGFPVPLLSLARFYGGDLPIKRALVSGDACPAGVLAELEKALGSKLYPHYGSRECGLGGAVTCPAFQGMHLRENHVIPEIIDDTGNVLPDGEYGELVITTIGADAMPLIRYRTGDYTRILPQCPCGGVTRRIDTVSRQEGIISIEELDSKLFHIPELVDYRTSFDGKLTIEARTLCEGVQRQIYDGAKEIYPELQINVQTSLCRQSDRPMYLGKRHIVQE
;
A
#
# COMPACT_ATOMS: atom_id res chain seq x y z
N MET A 1 25.43 13.90 2.22
CA MET A 1 23.98 13.62 2.37
C MET A 1 23.81 12.11 2.44
N ASN A 2 23.16 11.59 3.44
CA ASN A 2 22.83 10.17 3.46
C ASN A 2 21.61 9.96 2.56
N ARG A 3 21.78 9.36 1.41
CA ARG A 3 20.69 9.03 0.50
C ARG A 3 19.92 7.85 1.02
N THR A 4 18.62 7.82 0.75
CA THR A 4 17.78 6.64 1.03
C THR A 4 18.17 5.48 0.10
N ALA A 5 17.88 4.25 0.51
CA ALA A 5 18.08 3.08 -0.35
C ALA A 5 17.25 3.18 -1.65
N LEU A 6 16.05 3.80 -1.59
CA LEU A 6 15.24 4.11 -2.76
C LEU A 6 15.98 5.01 -3.75
N GLU A 7 16.57 6.11 -3.28
CA GLU A 7 17.31 7.03 -4.17
C GLU A 7 18.56 6.39 -4.76
N ASN A 8 19.29 5.61 -3.98
CA ASN A 8 20.41 4.82 -4.47
C ASN A 8 20.00 3.82 -5.56
N TRP A 9 18.80 3.25 -5.43
CA TRP A 9 18.25 2.37 -6.47
C TRP A 9 17.84 3.15 -7.71
N ILE A 10 17.17 4.31 -7.56
CA ILE A 10 16.81 5.19 -8.69
C ILE A 10 18.06 5.60 -9.47
N GLU A 11 19.12 6.06 -8.80
CA GLU A 11 20.39 6.43 -9.43
C GLU A 11 20.98 5.33 -10.31
N ARG A 12 21.00 4.11 -9.77
CA ARG A 12 21.54 2.96 -10.51
C ARG A 12 20.65 2.54 -11.68
N THR A 13 19.33 2.52 -11.46
CA THR A 13 18.37 2.06 -12.47
C THR A 13 18.26 3.03 -13.63
N GLU A 14 18.32 4.34 -13.34
CA GLU A 14 18.16 5.40 -14.35
C GLU A 14 19.50 5.98 -14.84
N ALA A 15 20.63 5.43 -14.39
CA ALA A 15 21.98 5.93 -14.70
C ALA A 15 22.14 7.45 -14.43
N LEU A 16 21.57 7.94 -13.33
CA LEU A 16 21.61 9.34 -12.89
C LEU A 16 22.57 9.51 -11.71
N PRO A 17 23.87 9.67 -11.91
CA PRO A 17 24.79 9.90 -10.81
C PRO A 17 24.50 11.24 -10.14
N ASN A 18 24.56 11.27 -8.81
CA ASN A 18 24.27 12.47 -8.02
C ASN A 18 22.84 13.00 -8.20
N LEU A 19 21.85 12.19 -7.90
CA LEU A 19 20.43 12.52 -8.00
C LEU A 19 20.12 13.86 -7.31
N THR A 20 19.58 14.81 -8.08
CA THR A 20 19.07 16.10 -7.58
C THR A 20 17.60 16.22 -7.90
N ARG A 21 16.90 17.19 -7.29
CA ARG A 21 15.49 17.43 -7.60
C ARG A 21 15.30 17.77 -9.08
N GLU A 22 16.12 18.68 -9.62
CA GLU A 22 16.07 19.06 -11.04
C GLU A 22 16.38 17.88 -11.97
N GLY A 23 17.38 17.07 -11.62
CA GLY A 23 17.72 15.87 -12.41
C GLY A 23 16.58 14.86 -12.44
N LEU A 24 15.87 14.68 -11.32
CA LEU A 24 14.72 13.80 -11.24
C LEU A 24 13.51 14.36 -12.02
N GLU A 25 13.25 15.65 -11.95
CA GLU A 25 12.20 16.31 -12.75
C GLU A 25 12.50 16.27 -14.25
N GLY A 26 13.76 16.44 -14.63
CA GLY A 26 14.20 16.25 -16.01
C GLY A 26 13.99 14.81 -16.50
N LEU A 27 14.28 13.80 -15.67
CA LEU A 27 13.99 12.40 -15.96
C LEU A 27 12.47 12.17 -16.12
N GLN A 28 11.67 12.71 -15.20
CA GLN A 28 10.22 12.58 -15.24
C GLN A 28 9.65 13.18 -16.53
N LEU A 29 10.08 14.39 -16.91
CA LEU A 29 9.62 15.03 -18.15
C LEU A 29 10.04 14.24 -19.39
N LYS A 30 11.26 13.73 -19.42
CA LYS A 30 11.75 12.87 -20.51
C LYS A 30 10.89 11.61 -20.65
N LYS A 31 10.71 10.84 -19.57
CA LYS A 31 9.90 9.61 -19.58
C LYS A 31 8.42 9.89 -19.92
N LEU A 32 7.88 11.00 -19.42
CA LEU A 32 6.51 11.44 -19.76
C LEU A 32 6.37 11.66 -21.27
N ASN A 33 7.31 12.36 -21.90
CA ASN A 33 7.27 12.62 -23.34
C ASN A 33 7.48 11.34 -24.18
N GLU A 34 8.36 10.44 -23.75
CA GLU A 34 8.52 9.12 -24.35
C GLU A 34 7.20 8.32 -24.27
N MET A 35 6.55 8.33 -23.11
CA MET A 35 5.25 7.68 -22.90
C MET A 35 4.15 8.31 -23.78
N LEU A 36 4.05 9.64 -23.82
CA LEU A 36 3.06 10.34 -24.67
C LEU A 36 3.24 9.99 -26.14
N SER A 37 4.48 9.91 -26.62
CA SER A 37 4.79 9.49 -28.00
C SER A 37 4.34 8.04 -28.28
N ARG A 38 4.54 7.11 -27.32
CA ARG A 38 4.06 5.73 -27.43
C ARG A 38 2.53 5.69 -27.42
N LEU A 39 1.89 6.44 -26.54
CA LEU A 39 0.42 6.51 -26.43
C LEU A 39 -0.21 7.02 -27.73
N ALA A 40 0.35 8.05 -28.33
CA ALA A 40 -0.15 8.61 -29.60
C ALA A 40 -0.12 7.58 -30.73
N GLN A 41 0.81 6.65 -30.72
CA GLN A 41 0.97 5.62 -31.76
C GLN A 41 0.16 4.35 -31.50
N GLN A 42 -0.02 3.95 -30.26
CA GLN A 42 -0.45 2.60 -29.87
C GLN A 42 -1.71 2.56 -29.02
N SER A 43 -2.05 3.67 -28.32
CA SER A 43 -3.18 3.65 -27.41
C SER A 43 -4.51 3.58 -28.14
N ARG A 44 -5.41 2.75 -27.61
CA ARG A 44 -6.82 2.69 -28.03
C ARG A 44 -7.73 3.48 -27.10
N PHE A 45 -7.21 3.92 -25.94
CA PHE A 45 -7.95 4.71 -24.96
C PHE A 45 -7.56 6.19 -25.03
N TYR A 46 -6.26 6.48 -24.96
CA TYR A 46 -5.74 7.86 -24.97
C TYR A 46 -5.63 8.37 -26.41
N VAL A 47 -6.73 8.91 -26.92
CA VAL A 47 -6.77 9.55 -28.23
C VAL A 47 -6.66 11.07 -28.09
N ASN A 48 -6.03 11.72 -29.07
CA ASN A 48 -5.89 13.20 -29.13
C ASN A 48 -5.08 13.83 -27.99
N LEU A 49 -4.19 13.07 -27.34
CA LEU A 49 -3.24 13.65 -26.41
C LEU A 49 -2.07 14.33 -27.17
N PRO A 50 -1.46 15.38 -26.59
CA PRO A 50 -0.22 15.92 -27.12
C PRO A 50 0.87 14.84 -27.08
N THR A 51 1.77 14.86 -28.06
CA THR A 51 2.93 13.94 -28.10
C THR A 51 4.10 14.45 -27.30
N HIS A 52 4.05 15.72 -26.84
CA HIS A 52 5.12 16.38 -26.12
C HIS A 52 4.55 17.48 -25.19
N LEU A 53 5.14 17.59 -24.00
CA LEU A 53 4.93 18.66 -23.05
C LEU A 53 6.28 19.35 -22.78
N ASN A 54 6.28 20.67 -22.57
CA ASN A 54 7.50 21.44 -22.32
C ASN A 54 7.88 21.46 -20.83
N SER A 55 6.91 21.16 -19.96
CA SER A 55 7.11 21.15 -18.52
C SER A 55 6.19 20.14 -17.84
N LEU A 56 6.54 19.74 -16.60
CA LEU A 56 5.66 18.87 -15.79
C LEU A 56 4.36 19.56 -15.39
N GLN A 57 4.34 20.88 -15.32
CA GLN A 57 3.13 21.67 -15.03
C GLN A 57 2.08 21.53 -16.12
N GLU A 58 2.48 21.35 -17.38
CA GLU A 58 1.52 21.15 -18.48
C GLU A 58 0.77 19.80 -18.35
N LEU A 59 1.24 18.86 -17.52
CA LEU A 59 0.54 17.61 -17.21
C LEU A 59 -0.89 17.88 -16.70
N GLN A 60 -1.08 18.96 -15.95
CA GLN A 60 -2.38 19.37 -15.40
C GLN A 60 -3.44 19.65 -16.47
N THR A 61 -3.04 19.89 -17.71
CA THR A 61 -3.96 20.13 -18.83
C THR A 61 -4.53 18.84 -19.42
N LEU A 62 -3.95 17.68 -19.08
CA LEU A 62 -4.39 16.40 -19.60
C LEU A 62 -5.61 15.88 -18.82
N PRO A 63 -6.48 15.09 -19.47
CA PRO A 63 -7.66 14.53 -18.84
C PRO A 63 -7.29 13.54 -17.73
N PHE A 64 -8.18 13.39 -16.76
CA PHE A 64 -8.07 12.32 -15.77
C PHE A 64 -8.44 10.96 -16.35
N THR A 65 -7.81 9.94 -15.77
CA THR A 65 -8.23 8.54 -15.91
C THR A 65 -8.91 8.10 -14.62
N THR A 66 -9.99 7.36 -14.71
CA THR A 66 -10.78 6.95 -13.54
C THR A 66 -10.79 5.43 -13.35
N ALA A 67 -11.22 4.98 -12.18
CA ALA A 67 -11.43 3.57 -11.91
C ALA A 67 -12.52 2.94 -12.81
N ALA A 68 -13.52 3.73 -13.19
CA ALA A 68 -14.58 3.31 -14.13
C ALA A 68 -13.98 3.01 -15.51
N ASP A 69 -13.13 3.89 -16.05
CA ASP A 69 -12.46 3.68 -17.34
C ASP A 69 -11.68 2.36 -17.36
N LEU A 70 -10.95 2.05 -16.28
CA LEU A 70 -10.19 0.80 -16.15
C LEU A 70 -11.10 -0.44 -16.04
N SER A 71 -12.25 -0.31 -15.42
CA SER A 71 -13.22 -1.41 -15.28
C SER A 71 -13.97 -1.70 -16.57
N GLU A 72 -14.38 -0.65 -17.29
CA GLU A 72 -15.16 -0.77 -18.51
C GLU A 72 -14.30 -1.18 -19.72
N HIS A 73 -13.07 -0.67 -19.79
CA HIS A 73 -12.24 -0.80 -20.99
C HIS A 73 -10.80 -1.24 -20.71
N PRO A 74 -10.53 -2.24 -19.85
CA PRO A 74 -9.17 -2.55 -19.42
C PRO A 74 -8.21 -2.86 -20.59
N GLY A 75 -8.68 -3.55 -21.61
CA GLY A 75 -7.86 -3.90 -22.78
C GLY A 75 -7.49 -2.72 -23.68
N LYS A 76 -8.17 -1.56 -23.58
CA LYS A 76 -7.82 -0.37 -24.37
C LYS A 76 -6.57 0.34 -23.84
N PHE A 77 -6.21 0.08 -22.59
CA PHE A 77 -5.02 0.67 -21.94
C PHE A 77 -3.73 -0.10 -22.23
N LEU A 78 -3.84 -1.34 -22.75
CA LEU A 78 -2.67 -2.18 -23.02
C LEU A 78 -1.90 -1.62 -24.23
N LEU A 79 -0.61 -1.32 -24.03
CA LEU A 79 0.31 -0.83 -25.07
C LEU A 79 1.24 -1.90 -25.65
N THR A 80 1.27 -3.07 -25.06
CA THR A 80 2.08 -4.20 -25.53
C THR A 80 1.20 -5.26 -26.19
N SER A 81 1.79 -6.21 -26.88
CA SER A 81 1.06 -7.38 -27.35
C SER A 81 0.62 -8.24 -26.17
N GLN A 82 -0.49 -8.97 -26.32
CA GLN A 82 -0.96 -9.88 -25.26
C GLN A 82 0.08 -10.98 -24.93
N SER A 83 0.97 -11.32 -25.86
CA SER A 83 2.04 -12.30 -25.65
C SER A 83 3.16 -11.79 -24.75
N GLU A 84 3.29 -10.48 -24.57
CA GLU A 84 4.27 -9.84 -23.67
C GLU A 84 3.70 -9.61 -22.26
N VAL A 85 2.39 -9.82 -22.08
CA VAL A 85 1.75 -9.73 -20.76
C VAL A 85 2.09 -10.97 -19.95
N SER A 86 2.94 -10.82 -18.96
CA SER A 86 3.34 -11.91 -18.05
C SER A 86 2.38 -12.05 -16.87
N ARG A 87 1.64 -10.97 -16.52
CA ARG A 87 0.72 -10.96 -15.39
C ARG A 87 -0.50 -10.08 -15.62
N VAL A 88 -1.65 -10.58 -15.16
CA VAL A 88 -2.90 -9.80 -15.07
C VAL A 88 -3.39 -9.87 -13.63
N ILE A 89 -3.56 -8.71 -12.99
CA ILE A 89 -4.22 -8.63 -11.70
C ILE A 89 -5.66 -8.16 -11.91
N SER A 90 -6.60 -9.03 -11.55
CA SER A 90 -8.02 -8.72 -11.53
C SER A 90 -8.51 -8.58 -10.10
N GLY A 91 -9.38 -7.64 -9.83
CA GLY A 91 -10.01 -7.51 -8.52
C GLY A 91 -11.06 -6.43 -8.51
N ALA A 92 -12.19 -6.71 -7.85
CA ALA A 92 -13.18 -5.69 -7.54
C ALA A 92 -12.52 -4.60 -6.67
N THR A 93 -12.92 -3.36 -6.85
CA THR A 93 -12.67 -2.32 -5.85
C THR A 93 -13.58 -2.59 -4.66
N SER A 94 -13.07 -2.41 -3.43
CA SER A 94 -13.90 -2.44 -2.23
C SER A 94 -15.10 -1.50 -2.44
N GLY A 95 -16.32 -2.02 -2.30
CA GLY A 95 -17.56 -1.21 -2.36
C GLY A 95 -18.18 -0.98 -3.74
N THR A 96 -17.67 -1.56 -4.84
CA THR A 96 -18.31 -1.45 -6.17
C THR A 96 -18.87 -2.78 -6.65
N THR A 97 -20.14 -2.77 -7.09
CA THR A 97 -20.80 -3.89 -7.80
C THR A 97 -20.41 -3.98 -9.28
N GLY A 98 -19.48 -3.13 -9.73
CA GLY A 98 -19.02 -3.05 -11.11
C GLY A 98 -18.03 -4.16 -11.49
N PRO A 99 -17.72 -4.29 -12.81
CA PRO A 99 -16.74 -5.25 -13.29
C PRO A 99 -15.36 -5.02 -12.67
N ALA A 100 -14.65 -6.10 -12.38
CA ALA A 100 -13.34 -6.03 -11.75
C ALA A 100 -12.32 -5.28 -12.62
N LYS A 101 -11.61 -4.32 -12.04
CA LYS A 101 -10.47 -3.67 -12.70
C LYS A 101 -9.40 -4.71 -13.03
N ARG A 102 -8.81 -4.59 -14.22
CA ARG A 102 -7.67 -5.41 -14.67
C ARG A 102 -6.47 -4.52 -14.92
N VAL A 103 -5.35 -4.84 -14.32
CA VAL A 103 -4.06 -4.20 -14.57
C VAL A 103 -3.11 -5.23 -15.15
N PHE A 104 -2.42 -4.86 -16.21
CA PHE A 104 -1.51 -5.72 -16.96
C PHE A 104 -0.07 -5.33 -16.68
N TYR A 105 0.80 -6.34 -16.63
CA TYR A 105 2.23 -6.16 -16.40
C TYR A 105 3.04 -7.02 -17.37
N THR A 106 4.15 -6.49 -17.83
CA THR A 106 5.22 -7.24 -18.49
C THR A 106 6.21 -7.81 -17.47
N ASP A 107 7.15 -8.61 -17.94
CA ASP A 107 8.29 -9.05 -17.11
C ASP A 107 9.13 -7.85 -16.65
N MET A 108 9.25 -6.81 -17.47
CA MET A 108 9.97 -5.57 -17.11
C MET A 108 9.26 -4.82 -15.98
N ASP A 109 7.93 -4.67 -16.04
CA ASP A 109 7.14 -4.08 -14.95
C ASP A 109 7.34 -4.84 -13.64
N THR A 110 7.35 -6.18 -13.74
CA THR A 110 7.56 -7.07 -12.59
C THR A 110 8.96 -6.93 -12.00
N GLU A 111 9.99 -6.89 -12.85
CA GLU A 111 11.39 -6.70 -12.42
C GLU A 111 11.61 -5.36 -11.74
N HIS A 112 11.02 -4.29 -12.29
CA HIS A 112 11.03 -2.97 -11.67
C HIS A 112 10.34 -2.96 -10.30
N THR A 113 9.25 -3.73 -10.15
CA THR A 113 8.55 -3.88 -8.87
C THR A 113 9.42 -4.59 -7.84
N VAL A 114 10.07 -5.70 -8.22
CA VAL A 114 11.00 -6.43 -7.34
C VAL A 114 12.19 -5.56 -6.95
N GLY A 115 12.73 -4.77 -7.89
CA GLY A 115 13.82 -3.82 -7.62
C GLY A 115 13.45 -2.76 -6.60
N PHE A 116 12.25 -2.16 -6.74
CA PHE A 116 11.72 -1.20 -5.78
C PHE A 116 11.49 -1.81 -4.39
N PHE A 117 10.90 -3.02 -4.34
CA PHE A 117 10.72 -3.73 -3.06
C PHE A 117 12.06 -4.00 -2.39
N ALA A 118 13.05 -4.52 -3.13
CA ALA A 118 14.37 -4.75 -2.58
C ALA A 118 15.01 -3.47 -2.01
N ALA A 119 14.88 -2.34 -2.72
CA ALA A 119 15.36 -1.05 -2.24
C ALA A 119 14.70 -0.64 -0.92
N GLY A 120 13.36 -0.67 -0.85
CA GLY A 120 12.64 -0.31 0.38
C GLY A 120 12.92 -1.26 1.55
N ILE A 121 12.96 -2.57 1.28
CA ILE A 121 13.21 -3.61 2.29
C ILE A 121 14.64 -3.53 2.84
N SER A 122 15.62 -3.10 2.03
CA SER A 122 17.03 -3.00 2.45
C SER A 122 17.28 -1.99 3.57
N GLU A 123 16.33 -1.08 3.85
CA GLU A 123 16.41 -0.17 5.00
C GLU A 123 16.23 -0.90 6.35
N MET A 124 15.70 -2.12 6.34
CA MET A 124 15.37 -2.84 7.56
C MET A 124 15.79 -4.32 7.56
N LEU A 125 16.32 -4.85 6.46
CA LEU A 125 16.65 -6.27 6.32
C LEU A 125 18.03 -6.44 5.70
N GLY A 126 18.89 -7.20 6.38
CA GLY A 126 20.24 -7.54 5.94
C GLY A 126 20.37 -8.97 5.40
N ALA A 127 21.52 -9.26 4.77
CA ALA A 127 21.85 -10.59 4.29
C ALA A 127 21.90 -11.62 5.44
N GLY A 128 21.34 -12.81 5.22
CA GLY A 128 21.25 -13.91 6.20
C GLY A 128 20.10 -13.76 7.20
N GLU A 129 19.47 -12.59 7.34
CA GLU A 129 18.32 -12.39 8.22
C GLU A 129 17.05 -13.05 7.65
N LYS A 130 16.12 -13.41 8.52
CA LYS A 130 14.85 -14.04 8.14
C LYS A 130 13.72 -13.04 8.14
N CYS A 131 12.91 -13.07 7.08
CA CYS A 131 11.77 -12.19 6.90
C CYS A 131 10.46 -12.99 6.78
N LEU A 132 9.54 -12.82 7.72
CA LEU A 132 8.19 -13.36 7.65
C LEU A 132 7.35 -12.56 6.65
N ILE A 133 6.88 -13.21 5.59
CA ILE A 133 6.06 -12.59 4.55
C ILE A 133 4.62 -13.08 4.71
N ALA A 134 3.71 -12.18 5.11
CA ALA A 134 2.30 -12.45 5.34
C ALA A 134 1.41 -11.80 4.26
N PHE A 135 1.74 -12.10 2.99
CA PHE A 135 0.95 -11.78 1.81
C PHE A 135 0.61 -13.03 1.01
N PRO A 136 -0.40 -12.99 0.10
CA PRO A 136 -0.76 -14.15 -0.71
C PRO A 136 0.39 -14.63 -1.58
N PHE A 137 0.62 -15.95 -1.57
CA PHE A 137 1.47 -16.66 -2.51
C PHE A 137 0.55 -17.35 -3.53
N THR A 138 0.36 -16.72 -4.69
CA THR A 138 -0.59 -17.16 -5.73
C THR A 138 0.10 -17.59 -7.02
N GLY A 139 1.37 -17.97 -6.92
CA GLY A 139 2.23 -18.35 -8.03
C GLY A 139 3.30 -17.31 -8.33
N PRO A 140 4.11 -17.50 -9.38
CA PRO A 140 5.38 -16.79 -9.63
C PRO A 140 5.28 -15.26 -9.62
N PHE A 141 4.08 -14.74 -9.71
CA PHE A 141 3.77 -13.31 -9.76
C PHE A 141 2.80 -12.85 -8.66
N GLY A 142 2.54 -13.67 -7.63
CA GLY A 142 1.81 -13.29 -6.42
C GLY A 142 2.55 -12.19 -5.67
N LEU A 143 1.85 -11.35 -4.91
CA LEU A 143 2.50 -10.27 -4.15
C LEU A 143 3.53 -10.84 -3.18
N GLY A 144 3.19 -11.91 -2.46
CA GLY A 144 4.12 -12.61 -1.58
C GLY A 144 5.32 -13.19 -2.32
N ASP A 145 5.13 -13.70 -3.55
CA ASP A 145 6.22 -14.26 -4.37
C ASP A 145 7.18 -13.16 -4.85
N LEU A 146 6.66 -11.99 -5.24
CA LEU A 146 7.50 -10.85 -5.66
C LEU A 146 8.29 -10.26 -4.48
N ILE A 147 7.69 -10.20 -3.29
CA ILE A 147 8.37 -9.78 -2.07
C ILE A 147 9.44 -10.81 -1.68
N ALA A 148 9.15 -12.12 -1.80
CA ALA A 148 10.14 -13.17 -1.54
C ALA A 148 11.36 -13.04 -2.47
N LYS A 149 11.14 -12.80 -3.78
CA LYS A 149 12.22 -12.51 -4.74
C LYS A 149 13.05 -11.27 -4.33
N ALA A 150 12.39 -10.22 -3.81
CA ALA A 150 13.09 -9.03 -3.33
C ALA A 150 13.93 -9.31 -2.08
N VAL A 151 13.42 -10.12 -1.15
CA VAL A 151 14.14 -10.59 0.04
C VAL A 151 15.35 -11.44 -0.35
N GLU A 152 15.18 -12.39 -1.25
CA GLU A 152 16.25 -13.24 -1.78
C GLU A 152 17.34 -12.41 -2.49
N ARG A 153 16.95 -11.37 -3.23
CA ARG A 153 17.88 -10.42 -3.89
C ARG A 153 18.80 -9.70 -2.91
N LEU A 154 18.35 -9.50 -1.67
CA LEU A 154 19.16 -8.94 -0.58
C LEU A 154 20.04 -9.96 0.14
N GLY A 155 20.00 -11.25 -0.28
CA GLY A 155 20.68 -12.33 0.39
C GLY A 155 20.04 -12.75 1.71
N ALA A 156 18.79 -12.29 1.97
CA ALA A 156 18.00 -12.64 3.14
C ALA A 156 17.11 -13.87 2.88
N ILE A 157 16.50 -14.42 3.92
CA ILE A 157 15.75 -15.68 3.87
C ILE A 157 14.26 -15.39 4.00
N PRO A 158 13.44 -15.61 2.95
CA PRO A 158 12.00 -15.45 3.05
C PRO A 158 11.35 -16.60 3.81
N VAL A 159 10.57 -16.28 4.84
CA VAL A 159 9.70 -17.21 5.57
C VAL A 159 8.27 -16.95 5.08
N LYS A 160 7.71 -17.89 4.33
CA LYS A 160 6.42 -17.74 3.67
C LYS A 160 5.28 -18.16 4.61
N ALA A 161 4.58 -17.19 5.19
CA ALA A 161 3.38 -17.42 6.00
C ALA A 161 2.13 -17.60 5.12
N GLY A 162 2.00 -16.77 4.07
CA GLY A 162 0.82 -16.82 3.21
C GLY A 162 -0.48 -16.40 3.92
N PHE A 163 -1.60 -16.87 3.36
CA PHE A 163 -2.94 -16.66 3.92
C PHE A 163 -3.61 -17.97 4.30
N GLY A 164 -4.56 -17.87 5.23
CA GLY A 164 -5.41 -18.97 5.60
C GLY A 164 -4.85 -19.88 6.68
N GLN A 165 -3.70 -19.54 7.27
CA GLN A 165 -3.17 -20.21 8.45
C GLN A 165 -3.98 -19.83 9.70
N THR A 166 -4.07 -20.75 10.65
CA THR A 166 -4.55 -20.47 12.00
C THR A 166 -3.49 -19.69 12.78
N TRP A 167 -3.89 -19.05 13.88
CA TRP A 167 -2.93 -18.39 14.78
C TRP A 167 -1.91 -19.37 15.34
N GLU A 168 -2.33 -20.61 15.65
CA GLU A 168 -1.45 -21.69 16.14
C GLU A 168 -0.36 -22.02 15.11
N GLU A 169 -0.74 -22.22 13.86
CA GLU A 169 0.19 -22.51 12.75
C GLU A 169 1.17 -21.36 12.54
N LEU A 170 0.68 -20.12 12.57
CA LEU A 170 1.53 -18.94 12.39
C LEU A 170 2.49 -18.76 13.57
N ILE A 171 2.03 -18.95 14.81
CA ILE A 171 2.87 -18.89 16.01
C ILE A 171 3.94 -19.99 15.99
N ALA A 172 3.57 -21.21 15.59
CA ALA A 172 4.52 -22.32 15.47
C ALA A 172 5.62 -21.99 14.44
N LEU A 173 5.22 -21.47 13.26
CA LEU A 173 6.15 -21.02 12.23
C LEU A 173 7.13 -19.94 12.75
N VAL A 174 6.61 -18.95 13.46
CA VAL A 174 7.46 -17.87 14.04
C VAL A 174 8.40 -18.41 15.11
N ARG A 175 7.95 -19.33 15.96
CA ARG A 175 8.80 -19.98 16.99
C ARG A 175 9.92 -20.81 16.40
N GLU A 176 9.62 -21.56 15.34
CA GLU A 176 10.58 -22.43 14.64
C GLU A 176 11.60 -21.60 13.85
N THR A 177 11.11 -20.63 13.05
CA THR A 177 11.97 -19.89 12.12
C THR A 177 12.65 -18.68 12.75
N ARG A 178 12.06 -18.08 13.81
CA ARG A 178 12.53 -16.86 14.51
C ARG A 178 12.88 -15.72 13.56
N PRO A 179 11.93 -15.24 12.74
CA PRO A 179 12.17 -14.14 11.82
C PRO A 179 12.36 -12.82 12.57
N GLU A 180 13.34 -12.02 12.18
CA GLU A 180 13.64 -10.71 12.77
C GLU A 180 12.77 -9.59 12.15
N THR A 181 12.28 -9.85 10.94
CA THR A 181 11.54 -8.85 10.14
C THR A 181 10.20 -9.43 9.68
N TYR A 182 9.20 -8.56 9.56
CA TYR A 182 7.87 -8.86 9.03
C TYR A 182 7.55 -7.98 7.84
N ILE A 183 6.89 -8.54 6.83
CA ILE A 183 6.27 -7.79 5.72
C ILE A 183 4.85 -8.31 5.51
N GLY A 184 3.86 -7.44 5.72
CA GLY A 184 2.45 -7.85 5.64
C GLY A 184 1.46 -6.78 6.07
N PHE A 185 0.25 -7.21 6.38
CA PHE A 185 -0.82 -6.33 6.85
C PHE A 185 -0.62 -5.92 8.31
N PRO A 186 -1.00 -4.66 8.69
CA PRO A 186 -0.78 -4.15 10.05
C PRO A 186 -1.60 -4.90 11.11
N VAL A 187 -2.91 -5.09 10.91
CA VAL A 187 -3.78 -5.72 11.93
C VAL A 187 -3.41 -7.17 12.20
N PRO A 188 -3.15 -8.05 11.20
CA PRO A 188 -2.65 -9.40 11.46
C PRO A 188 -1.34 -9.45 12.25
N LEU A 189 -0.43 -8.49 12.05
CA LEU A 189 0.79 -8.40 12.86
C LEU A 189 0.48 -8.06 14.32
N LEU A 190 -0.43 -7.10 14.56
CA LEU A 190 -0.85 -6.75 15.92
C LEU A 190 -1.52 -7.93 16.62
N SER A 191 -2.41 -8.64 15.92
CA SER A 191 -3.05 -9.84 16.43
C SER A 191 -2.04 -10.94 16.75
N LEU A 192 -1.08 -11.18 15.87
CA LEU A 192 0.03 -12.12 16.12
C LEU A 192 0.81 -11.74 17.40
N ALA A 193 1.15 -10.46 17.56
CA ALA A 193 1.87 -9.99 18.74
C ALA A 193 1.08 -10.23 20.04
N ARG A 194 -0.25 -10.03 20.01
CA ARG A 194 -1.15 -10.28 21.15
C ARG A 194 -1.27 -11.77 21.49
N PHE A 195 -1.28 -12.65 20.48
CA PHE A 195 -1.37 -14.10 20.69
C PHE A 195 -0.06 -14.78 21.03
N TYR A 196 1.08 -14.23 20.58
CA TYR A 196 2.36 -14.92 20.65
C TYR A 196 2.76 -15.29 22.08
N GLY A 197 2.45 -14.42 23.03
CA GLY A 197 2.79 -14.60 24.45
C GLY A 197 4.31 -14.66 24.68
N GLY A 198 4.89 -13.62 25.23
CA GLY A 198 6.33 -13.51 25.48
C GLY A 198 7.05 -12.61 24.46
N ASP A 199 8.37 -12.77 24.34
CA ASP A 199 9.23 -11.95 23.49
C ASP A 199 9.12 -12.37 22.02
N LEU A 200 8.35 -11.62 21.25
CA LEU A 200 8.21 -11.81 19.80
C LEU A 200 9.56 -11.55 19.11
N PRO A 201 10.07 -12.48 18.27
CA PRO A 201 11.37 -12.31 17.61
C PRO A 201 11.38 -11.19 16.57
N ILE A 202 10.21 -10.83 16.02
CA ILE A 202 10.03 -9.76 15.03
C ILE A 202 10.29 -8.42 15.71
N LYS A 203 11.31 -7.70 15.23
CA LYS A 203 11.71 -6.38 15.75
C LYS A 203 11.54 -5.27 14.72
N ARG A 204 11.37 -5.59 13.45
CA ARG A 204 11.22 -4.64 12.35
C ARG A 204 10.05 -5.08 11.47
N ALA A 205 9.26 -4.13 11.01
CA ALA A 205 8.14 -4.46 10.15
C ALA A 205 7.90 -3.40 9.07
N LEU A 206 7.73 -3.86 7.83
CA LEU A 206 7.10 -3.10 6.75
C LEU A 206 5.63 -3.49 6.71
N VAL A 207 4.75 -2.51 6.91
CA VAL A 207 3.30 -2.71 6.88
C VAL A 207 2.70 -2.08 5.63
N SER A 208 1.87 -2.85 4.93
CA SER A 208 1.28 -2.45 3.66
C SER A 208 0.02 -3.26 3.33
N GLY A 209 -0.59 -2.96 2.19
CA GLY A 209 -1.76 -3.68 1.68
C GLY A 209 -3.09 -3.23 2.29
N ASP A 210 -3.04 -2.60 3.45
CA ASP A 210 -4.16 -1.95 4.11
C ASP A 210 -3.69 -0.67 4.79
N ALA A 211 -4.63 0.19 5.20
CA ALA A 211 -4.31 1.35 6.00
C ALA A 211 -3.66 0.94 7.32
N CYS A 212 -2.73 1.76 7.80
CA CYS A 212 -2.15 1.65 9.13
C CYS A 212 -2.41 2.95 9.90
N PRO A 213 -3.63 3.13 10.45
CA PRO A 213 -3.99 4.32 11.19
C PRO A 213 -3.09 4.55 12.40
N ALA A 214 -3.00 5.79 12.86
CA ALA A 214 -2.07 6.19 13.93
C ALA A 214 -2.22 5.34 15.21
N GLY A 215 -3.46 4.96 15.57
CA GLY A 215 -3.71 4.10 16.74
C GLY A 215 -3.13 2.68 16.56
N VAL A 216 -3.33 2.07 15.39
CA VAL A 216 -2.77 0.74 15.08
C VAL A 216 -1.24 0.81 15.02
N LEU A 217 -0.70 1.85 14.39
CA LEU A 217 0.75 2.07 14.31
C LEU A 217 1.38 2.18 15.71
N ALA A 218 0.78 2.98 16.60
CA ALA A 218 1.26 3.16 17.97
C ALA A 218 1.27 1.85 18.78
N GLU A 219 0.20 1.05 18.68
CA GLU A 219 0.14 -0.25 19.37
C GLU A 219 1.15 -1.26 18.81
N LEU A 220 1.38 -1.26 17.49
CA LEU A 220 2.42 -2.08 16.87
C LEU A 220 3.82 -1.65 17.30
N GLU A 221 4.14 -0.35 17.28
CA GLU A 221 5.43 0.16 17.73
C GLU A 221 5.71 -0.20 19.19
N LYS A 222 4.69 -0.12 20.03
CA LYS A 222 4.76 -0.55 21.44
C LYS A 222 5.00 -2.06 21.54
N ALA A 223 4.27 -2.87 20.77
CA ALA A 223 4.40 -4.33 20.81
C ALA A 223 5.76 -4.83 20.31
N LEU A 224 6.34 -4.18 19.30
CA LEU A 224 7.63 -4.56 18.72
C LEU A 224 8.83 -3.87 19.39
N GLY A 225 8.58 -2.79 20.15
CA GLY A 225 9.63 -1.96 20.74
C GLY A 225 10.46 -1.18 19.72
N SER A 226 9.93 -0.91 18.54
CA SER A 226 10.63 -0.25 17.44
C SER A 226 9.67 0.50 16.52
N LYS A 227 10.22 1.41 15.70
CA LYS A 227 9.47 2.10 14.64
C LYS A 227 9.18 1.15 13.47
N LEU A 228 8.05 1.38 12.79
CA LEU A 228 7.64 0.62 11.62
C LEU A 228 7.91 1.39 10.33
N TYR A 229 7.90 0.63 9.22
CA TYR A 229 8.06 1.13 7.86
C TYR A 229 6.72 1.01 7.10
N PRO A 230 5.80 1.99 7.21
CA PRO A 230 4.65 2.06 6.32
C PRO A 230 5.09 2.11 4.85
N HIS A 231 4.31 1.46 4.00
CA HIS A 231 4.51 1.41 2.57
C HIS A 231 3.17 1.65 1.86
N TYR A 232 3.18 2.51 0.87
CA TYR A 232 2.03 2.74 -0.02
C TYR A 232 2.22 2.02 -1.35
N GLY A 233 1.18 1.34 -1.79
CA GLY A 233 1.15 0.72 -3.11
C GLY A 233 -0.25 0.34 -3.55
N SER A 234 -0.50 0.49 -4.83
CA SER A 234 -1.70 0.02 -5.51
C SER A 234 -1.33 -0.80 -6.74
N ARG A 235 -2.30 -1.50 -7.29
CA ARG A 235 -2.10 -2.22 -8.56
C ARG A 235 -1.71 -1.26 -9.68
N GLU A 236 -2.32 -0.10 -9.70
CA GLU A 236 -2.14 0.91 -10.74
C GLU A 236 -0.75 1.57 -10.70
N CYS A 237 -0.07 1.61 -9.57
CA CYS A 237 1.31 2.11 -9.46
C CYS A 237 2.39 1.01 -9.46
N GLY A 238 2.09 -0.16 -10.03
CA GLY A 238 3.05 -1.26 -10.10
C GLY A 238 3.30 -1.93 -8.74
N LEU A 239 2.28 -2.02 -7.87
CA LEU A 239 2.28 -2.60 -6.52
C LEU A 239 3.13 -1.85 -5.49
N GLY A 240 3.98 -0.93 -5.90
CA GLY A 240 4.84 -0.15 -5.01
C GLY A 240 4.98 1.29 -5.47
N GLY A 241 4.44 2.23 -4.71
CA GLY A 241 4.44 3.67 -5.00
C GLY A 241 5.27 4.50 -4.05
N ALA A 242 5.32 4.16 -2.75
CA ALA A 242 6.10 4.90 -1.77
C ALA A 242 6.53 4.03 -0.58
N VAL A 243 7.67 4.35 0.05
CA VAL A 243 8.25 3.61 1.17
C VAL A 243 8.87 4.55 2.21
N THR A 244 8.73 4.22 3.47
CA THR A 244 9.32 4.96 4.60
C THR A 244 10.83 4.77 4.65
N CYS A 245 11.56 5.85 4.93
CA CYS A 245 12.99 5.83 5.22
C CYS A 245 13.25 5.82 6.75
N PRO A 246 14.50 5.63 7.23
CA PRO A 246 14.83 5.62 8.65
C PRO A 246 14.54 6.93 9.42
N ALA A 247 14.11 8.01 8.76
CA ALA A 247 13.61 9.20 9.45
C ALA A 247 12.18 9.02 9.99
N PHE A 248 11.43 8.02 9.52
CA PHE A 248 10.05 7.68 9.93
C PHE A 248 9.06 8.86 9.87
N GLN A 249 9.20 9.69 8.85
CA GLN A 249 8.37 10.88 8.65
C GLN A 249 7.80 10.89 7.22
N GLY A 250 6.76 10.10 7.00
CA GLY A 250 6.14 9.91 5.68
C GLY A 250 6.88 8.91 4.79
N MET A 251 6.40 8.75 3.57
CA MET A 251 6.84 7.73 2.61
C MET A 251 7.40 8.39 1.35
N HIS A 252 8.64 8.10 1.00
CA HIS A 252 9.29 8.56 -0.24
C HIS A 252 8.69 7.90 -1.46
N LEU A 253 8.26 8.72 -2.42
CA LEU A 253 7.64 8.28 -3.67
C LEU A 253 8.67 7.69 -4.65
N ARG A 254 8.25 6.66 -5.37
CA ARG A 254 8.99 6.05 -6.48
C ARG A 254 8.91 6.94 -7.72
N GLU A 255 9.56 8.10 -7.68
CA GLU A 255 9.39 9.16 -8.67
C GLU A 255 10.03 8.89 -10.05
N ASN A 256 10.85 7.85 -10.19
CA ASN A 256 11.26 7.35 -11.50
C ASN A 256 10.17 6.50 -12.20
N HIS A 257 9.06 6.24 -11.51
CA HIS A 257 7.93 5.45 -12.01
C HIS A 257 6.61 6.21 -12.00
N VAL A 258 6.39 7.09 -11.00
CA VAL A 258 5.16 7.87 -10.88
C VAL A 258 5.44 9.36 -10.76
N ILE A 259 4.58 10.18 -11.38
CA ILE A 259 4.46 11.60 -11.10
C ILE A 259 3.21 11.78 -10.25
N PRO A 260 3.32 12.27 -9.00
CA PRO A 260 2.18 12.51 -8.13
C PRO A 260 1.61 13.91 -8.34
N GLU A 261 0.29 14.04 -8.21
CA GLU A 261 -0.43 15.30 -8.04
C GLU A 261 -1.38 15.12 -6.84
N ILE A 262 -1.63 16.17 -6.08
CA ILE A 262 -2.69 16.22 -5.07
C ILE A 262 -3.75 17.17 -5.60
N ILE A 263 -5.01 16.75 -5.64
CA ILE A 263 -6.10 17.56 -6.19
C ILE A 263 -7.22 17.80 -5.18
N ASP A 264 -7.92 18.92 -5.36
CA ASP A 264 -9.18 19.20 -4.67
C ASP A 264 -10.36 18.45 -5.30
N ASP A 265 -11.55 18.58 -4.72
CA ASP A 265 -12.78 17.95 -5.21
C ASP A 265 -13.21 18.44 -6.60
N THR A 266 -12.71 19.59 -7.04
CA THR A 266 -12.98 20.16 -8.37
C THR A 266 -11.94 19.77 -9.42
N GLY A 267 -10.87 19.07 -9.01
CA GLY A 267 -9.80 18.58 -9.88
C GLY A 267 -8.63 19.55 -10.06
N ASN A 268 -8.56 20.65 -9.30
CA ASN A 268 -7.41 21.55 -9.33
C ASN A 268 -6.27 20.96 -8.51
N VAL A 269 -5.04 21.12 -9.00
CA VAL A 269 -3.85 20.70 -8.26
C VAL A 269 -3.60 21.63 -7.09
N LEU A 270 -3.46 21.03 -5.91
CA LEU A 270 -3.19 21.72 -4.66
C LEU A 270 -1.69 21.97 -4.45
N PRO A 271 -1.31 23.03 -3.76
CA PRO A 271 0.06 23.26 -3.29
C PRO A 271 0.55 22.12 -2.37
N ASP A 272 1.88 21.90 -2.35
CA ASP A 272 2.50 20.97 -1.40
C ASP A 272 2.11 21.34 0.05
N GLY A 273 1.75 20.33 0.84
CA GLY A 273 1.29 20.47 2.23
C GLY A 273 -0.23 20.46 2.39
N GLU A 274 -0.99 20.75 1.35
CA GLU A 274 -2.46 20.65 1.38
C GLU A 274 -2.91 19.21 1.16
N TYR A 275 -4.02 18.85 1.83
CA TYR A 275 -4.58 17.49 1.80
C TYR A 275 -5.64 17.37 0.71
N GLY A 276 -5.55 16.33 -0.10
CA GLY A 276 -6.48 16.08 -1.20
C GLY A 276 -6.33 14.69 -1.79
N GLU A 277 -7.01 14.41 -2.90
CA GLU A 277 -6.92 13.13 -3.60
C GLU A 277 -5.58 12.99 -4.31
N LEU A 278 -4.93 11.85 -4.11
CA LEU A 278 -3.73 11.47 -4.84
C LEU A 278 -4.08 11.05 -6.27
N VAL A 279 -3.47 11.75 -7.22
CA VAL A 279 -3.50 11.40 -8.64
C VAL A 279 -2.11 10.96 -9.07
N ILE A 280 -2.01 9.91 -9.87
CA ILE A 280 -0.72 9.41 -10.34
C ILE A 280 -0.67 9.32 -11.88
N THR A 281 0.48 9.69 -12.44
CA THR A 281 0.84 9.39 -13.83
C THR A 281 1.99 8.40 -13.83
N THR A 282 1.81 7.20 -14.43
CA THR A 282 2.76 6.09 -14.32
C THR A 282 3.72 6.06 -15.50
N ILE A 283 4.76 6.91 -15.42
CA ILE A 283 5.79 7.08 -16.49
C ILE A 283 6.75 5.90 -16.64
N GLY A 284 6.79 4.99 -15.67
CA GLY A 284 7.66 3.81 -15.69
C GLY A 284 6.92 2.50 -16.03
N ALA A 285 5.61 2.55 -16.31
CA ALA A 285 4.83 1.38 -16.67
C ALA A 285 5.03 1.04 -18.16
N ASP A 286 5.33 -0.23 -18.43
CA ASP A 286 5.55 -0.71 -19.79
C ASP A 286 4.25 -1.23 -20.44
N ALA A 287 3.54 -2.13 -19.77
CA ALA A 287 2.32 -2.73 -20.33
C ALA A 287 1.14 -1.74 -20.37
N MET A 288 0.94 -0.99 -19.30
CA MET A 288 -0.30 -0.23 -19.07
C MET A 288 0.00 1.11 -18.36
N PRO A 289 0.61 2.09 -19.04
CA PRO A 289 0.81 3.41 -18.46
C PRO A 289 -0.52 4.15 -18.29
N LEU A 290 -0.65 4.88 -17.20
CA LEU A 290 -1.83 5.65 -16.83
C LEU A 290 -1.47 7.14 -16.75
N ILE A 291 -2.32 7.99 -17.34
CA ILE A 291 -2.22 9.44 -17.25
C ILE A 291 -3.23 9.94 -16.24
N ARG A 292 -2.76 10.72 -15.26
CA ARG A 292 -3.58 11.39 -14.25
C ARG A 292 -4.67 10.50 -13.67
N TYR A 293 -4.26 9.29 -13.24
CA TYR A 293 -5.19 8.33 -12.67
C TYR A 293 -5.62 8.76 -11.27
N ARG A 294 -6.93 8.96 -11.09
CA ARG A 294 -7.57 9.26 -9.81
C ARG A 294 -7.61 7.99 -8.97
N THR A 295 -6.82 7.96 -7.88
CA THR A 295 -6.66 6.76 -7.07
C THR A 295 -7.82 6.51 -6.11
N GLY A 296 -8.52 7.56 -5.71
CA GLY A 296 -9.47 7.58 -4.59
C GLY A 296 -8.78 7.47 -3.23
N ASP A 297 -7.46 7.57 -3.18
CA ASP A 297 -6.66 7.62 -1.96
C ASP A 297 -6.34 9.10 -1.65
N TYR A 298 -6.41 9.50 -0.39
CA TYR A 298 -6.22 10.89 0.05
C TYR A 298 -4.96 11.02 0.89
N THR A 299 -4.18 12.04 0.61
CA THR A 299 -2.92 12.34 1.30
C THR A 299 -2.47 13.77 1.01
N ARG A 300 -1.25 14.13 1.35
CA ARG A 300 -0.57 15.38 0.97
C ARG A 300 0.91 15.13 0.68
N ILE A 301 1.51 16.02 -0.11
CA ILE A 301 2.97 16.05 -0.25
C ILE A 301 3.57 16.72 0.98
N LEU A 302 4.52 16.07 1.62
CA LEU A 302 5.22 16.59 2.79
C LEU A 302 6.42 17.46 2.39
N PRO A 303 6.86 18.40 3.24
CA PRO A 303 8.10 19.15 3.06
C PRO A 303 9.31 18.21 2.94
N GLN A 304 10.48 18.73 2.58
CA GLN A 304 11.71 17.96 2.44
C GLN A 304 11.99 17.09 3.68
N CYS A 305 12.40 15.85 3.43
CA CYS A 305 12.66 14.89 4.51
C CYS A 305 13.90 15.27 5.33
N PRO A 306 13.87 15.10 6.66
CA PRO A 306 15.07 15.22 7.50
C PRO A 306 16.21 14.26 7.12
N CYS A 307 15.92 13.16 6.39
CA CYS A 307 16.96 12.28 5.85
C CYS A 307 17.85 12.95 4.79
N GLY A 308 17.44 14.10 4.27
CA GLY A 308 18.16 14.83 3.22
C GLY A 308 17.90 14.31 1.80
N GLY A 309 17.02 13.32 1.64
CA GLY A 309 16.61 12.80 0.35
C GLY A 309 15.87 13.85 -0.50
N VAL A 310 15.96 13.70 -1.83
CA VAL A 310 15.40 14.64 -2.82
C VAL A 310 14.06 14.17 -3.39
N THR A 311 13.72 12.88 -3.24
CA THR A 311 12.41 12.36 -3.65
C THR A 311 11.31 12.95 -2.77
N ARG A 312 10.19 13.32 -3.41
CA ARG A 312 8.99 13.76 -2.68
C ARG A 312 8.48 12.65 -1.78
N ARG A 313 7.78 13.04 -0.75
CA ARG A 313 7.14 12.08 0.17
C ARG A 313 5.70 12.46 0.44
N ILE A 314 4.91 11.42 0.64
CA ILE A 314 3.51 11.54 1.04
C ILE A 314 3.35 11.24 2.53
N ASP A 315 2.31 11.81 3.10
CA ASP A 315 1.83 11.53 4.45
C ASP A 315 1.10 10.16 4.49
N THR A 316 0.54 9.81 5.62
CA THR A 316 -0.40 8.69 5.75
C THR A 316 -1.48 8.80 4.68
N VAL A 317 -1.82 7.67 4.09
CA VAL A 317 -2.85 7.58 3.05
C VAL A 317 -4.13 7.07 3.68
N SER A 318 -5.24 7.75 3.41
CA SER A 318 -6.58 7.35 3.83
C SER A 318 -7.51 7.19 2.64
N ARG A 319 -8.67 6.56 2.85
CA ARG A 319 -9.77 6.54 1.89
C ARG A 319 -11.01 7.17 2.49
N GLN A 320 -11.72 7.93 1.68
CA GLN A 320 -13.07 8.36 2.06
C GLN A 320 -14.04 7.21 1.73
N GLU A 321 -14.51 6.52 2.75
CA GLU A 321 -15.44 5.40 2.64
C GLU A 321 -16.76 5.76 3.33
N GLY A 322 -17.67 6.41 2.62
CA GLY A 322 -19.06 6.60 3.09
C GLY A 322 -19.21 7.31 4.45
N ILE A 323 -20.24 6.90 5.22
CA ILE A 323 -20.60 7.51 6.52
C ILE A 323 -19.69 6.99 7.65
N ILE A 324 -19.11 5.80 7.49
CA ILE A 324 -18.30 5.13 8.51
C ILE A 324 -16.90 4.89 7.95
N SER A 325 -15.89 5.28 8.72
CA SER A 325 -14.48 5.03 8.41
C SER A 325 -13.97 3.84 9.22
N ILE A 326 -13.51 2.81 8.53
CA ILE A 326 -12.83 1.67 9.18
C ILE A 326 -11.52 2.13 9.84
N GLU A 327 -10.84 3.13 9.26
CA GLU A 327 -9.58 3.67 9.78
C GLU A 327 -9.77 4.39 11.12
N GLU A 328 -10.88 5.13 11.29
CA GLU A 328 -11.22 5.77 12.57
C GLU A 328 -11.55 4.72 13.63
N LEU A 329 -12.34 3.71 13.27
CA LEU A 329 -12.63 2.58 14.16
C LEU A 329 -11.35 1.84 14.55
N ASP A 330 -10.49 1.52 13.59
CA ASP A 330 -9.22 0.85 13.84
C ASP A 330 -8.32 1.67 14.78
N SER A 331 -8.23 2.98 14.52
CA SER A 331 -7.43 3.89 15.35
C SER A 331 -7.90 3.92 16.82
N LYS A 332 -9.21 3.82 17.02
CA LYS A 332 -9.80 3.85 18.37
C LYS A 332 -9.84 2.48 19.04
N LEU A 333 -10.35 1.47 18.34
CA LEU A 333 -10.66 0.19 18.95
C LEU A 333 -9.42 -0.66 19.24
N PHE A 334 -8.38 -0.60 18.40
CA PHE A 334 -7.16 -1.37 18.65
C PHE A 334 -6.32 -0.87 19.83
N HIS A 335 -6.68 0.24 20.47
CA HIS A 335 -6.15 0.59 21.79
C HIS A 335 -6.63 -0.35 22.91
N ILE A 336 -7.70 -1.14 22.67
CA ILE A 336 -8.18 -2.17 23.60
C ILE A 336 -7.24 -3.39 23.48
N PRO A 337 -6.43 -3.71 24.50
CA PRO A 337 -5.40 -4.76 24.38
C PRO A 337 -5.97 -6.15 24.12
N GLU A 338 -7.17 -6.40 24.61
CA GLU A 338 -7.86 -7.68 24.49
C GLU A 338 -8.55 -7.88 23.12
N LEU A 339 -8.71 -6.83 22.32
CA LEU A 339 -9.29 -6.94 20.97
C LEU A 339 -8.28 -7.57 20.02
N VAL A 340 -8.63 -8.69 19.43
CA VAL A 340 -7.76 -9.38 18.44
C VAL A 340 -8.03 -8.88 17.04
N ASP A 341 -9.30 -8.92 16.63
CA ASP A 341 -9.75 -8.52 15.31
C ASP A 341 -11.27 -8.27 15.35
N TYR A 342 -11.83 -7.60 14.36
CA TYR A 342 -13.26 -7.39 14.24
C TYR A 342 -13.68 -7.17 12.78
N ARG A 343 -14.96 -7.46 12.50
CA ARG A 343 -15.64 -7.10 11.25
C ARG A 343 -16.73 -6.09 11.52
N THR A 344 -17.04 -5.31 10.50
CA THR A 344 -18.11 -4.32 10.53
C THR A 344 -19.06 -4.51 9.38
N SER A 345 -20.37 -4.36 9.65
CA SER A 345 -21.41 -4.19 8.64
C SER A 345 -22.29 -2.99 8.97
N PHE A 346 -22.90 -2.41 7.93
CA PHE A 346 -23.77 -1.24 8.05
C PHE A 346 -25.01 -1.36 7.16
N ASP A 347 -26.17 -1.34 7.81
CA ASP A 347 -27.52 -1.36 7.21
C ASP A 347 -28.41 -0.23 7.79
N GLY A 348 -27.82 0.92 8.13
CA GLY A 348 -28.43 1.97 8.94
C GLY A 348 -28.10 1.83 10.42
N LYS A 349 -27.57 0.69 10.85
CA LYS A 349 -27.03 0.39 12.16
C LYS A 349 -25.62 -0.18 12.00
N LEU A 350 -24.67 0.32 12.77
CA LEU A 350 -23.30 -0.22 12.79
C LEU A 350 -23.26 -1.50 13.63
N THR A 351 -22.97 -2.62 13.00
CA THR A 351 -22.72 -3.89 13.70
C THR A 351 -21.22 -4.18 13.71
N ILE A 352 -20.67 -4.46 14.89
CA ILE A 352 -19.26 -4.81 15.12
C ILE A 352 -19.22 -6.23 15.69
N GLU A 353 -18.68 -7.17 14.92
CA GLU A 353 -18.40 -8.53 15.35
C GLU A 353 -16.92 -8.64 15.73
N ALA A 354 -16.62 -8.73 17.02
CA ALA A 354 -15.26 -8.69 17.52
C ALA A 354 -14.81 -10.04 18.08
N ARG A 355 -13.54 -10.37 17.86
CA ARG A 355 -12.82 -11.46 18.52
C ARG A 355 -11.90 -10.90 19.59
N THR A 356 -11.97 -11.45 20.79
CA THR A 356 -11.26 -10.94 21.97
C THR A 356 -10.49 -12.05 22.68
N LEU A 357 -9.45 -11.68 23.43
CA LEU A 357 -8.66 -12.62 24.24
C LEU A 357 -9.38 -13.07 25.51
N CYS A 358 -10.34 -12.27 26.00
CA CYS A 358 -11.13 -12.57 27.19
C CYS A 358 -12.56 -12.04 27.04
N GLU A 359 -13.45 -12.45 27.95
CA GLU A 359 -14.81 -11.93 28.05
C GLU A 359 -14.83 -10.53 28.70
N GLY A 360 -15.97 -9.83 28.55
CA GLY A 360 -16.22 -8.54 29.21
C GLY A 360 -15.76 -7.30 28.43
N VAL A 361 -15.16 -7.45 27.25
CA VAL A 361 -14.61 -6.35 26.44
C VAL A 361 -15.70 -5.64 25.61
N GLN A 362 -16.89 -6.23 25.48
CA GLN A 362 -17.98 -5.72 24.63
C GLN A 362 -18.34 -4.26 24.93
N ARG A 363 -18.39 -3.88 26.22
CA ARG A 363 -18.73 -2.51 26.63
C ARG A 363 -17.67 -1.49 26.18
N GLN A 364 -16.40 -1.82 26.30
CA GLN A 364 -15.30 -0.94 25.86
C GLN A 364 -15.32 -0.71 24.34
N ILE A 365 -15.60 -1.76 23.55
CA ILE A 365 -15.74 -1.65 22.10
C ILE A 365 -16.95 -0.76 21.76
N TYR A 366 -18.09 -0.96 22.43
CA TYR A 366 -19.28 -0.14 22.24
C TYR A 366 -19.00 1.33 22.55
N ASP A 367 -18.42 1.63 23.71
CA ASP A 367 -18.14 2.99 24.13
C ASP A 367 -17.14 3.66 23.18
N GLY A 368 -16.07 2.95 22.76
CA GLY A 368 -15.12 3.45 21.77
C GLY A 368 -15.76 3.78 20.42
N ALA A 369 -16.66 2.92 19.92
CA ALA A 369 -17.37 3.18 18.68
C ALA A 369 -18.38 4.34 18.82
N LYS A 370 -19.04 4.46 19.98
CA LYS A 370 -19.97 5.56 20.30
C LYS A 370 -19.28 6.92 20.42
N GLU A 371 -18.03 6.96 20.87
CA GLU A 371 -17.26 8.22 20.87
C GLU A 371 -17.04 8.77 19.47
N ILE A 372 -16.87 7.88 18.46
CA ILE A 372 -16.68 8.28 17.05
C ILE A 372 -18.03 8.60 16.40
N TYR A 373 -19.02 7.74 16.63
CA TYR A 373 -20.35 7.81 15.98
C TYR A 373 -21.48 7.92 17.00
N PRO A 374 -21.62 9.06 17.70
CA PRO A 374 -22.60 9.23 18.80
C PRO A 374 -24.06 9.08 18.35
N GLU A 375 -24.37 9.43 17.11
CA GLU A 375 -25.75 9.39 16.57
C GLU A 375 -26.15 8.02 16.01
N LEU A 376 -25.18 7.15 15.70
CA LEU A 376 -25.50 5.85 15.10
C LEU A 376 -26.03 4.85 16.13
N GLN A 377 -26.93 4.00 15.71
CA GLN A 377 -27.23 2.78 16.43
C GLN A 377 -26.05 1.80 16.27
N ILE A 378 -25.52 1.32 17.39
CA ILE A 378 -24.37 0.42 17.40
C ILE A 378 -24.75 -0.89 18.09
N ASN A 379 -24.41 -2.00 17.44
CA ASN A 379 -24.49 -3.34 17.99
C ASN A 379 -23.10 -3.95 18.07
N VAL A 380 -22.70 -4.45 19.21
CA VAL A 380 -21.41 -5.12 19.38
C VAL A 380 -21.65 -6.55 19.82
N GLN A 381 -21.06 -7.49 19.09
CA GLN A 381 -21.03 -8.90 19.43
C GLN A 381 -19.58 -9.32 19.65
N THR A 382 -19.31 -10.01 20.74
CA THR A 382 -17.96 -10.48 21.05
C THR A 382 -17.92 -12.00 21.15
N SER A 383 -16.84 -12.58 20.68
CA SER A 383 -16.52 -13.99 20.86
C SER A 383 -15.06 -14.17 21.25
N LEU A 384 -14.76 -15.20 22.04
CA LEU A 384 -13.38 -15.53 22.36
C LEU A 384 -12.65 -16.01 21.09
N CYS A 385 -11.51 -15.40 20.84
CA CYS A 385 -10.63 -15.84 19.78
C CYS A 385 -9.74 -16.99 20.28
N ARG A 386 -9.70 -18.09 19.52
CA ARG A 386 -8.89 -19.26 19.81
C ARG A 386 -7.68 -19.31 18.90
N GLN A 387 -6.63 -19.97 19.33
CA GLN A 387 -5.44 -20.17 18.47
C GLN A 387 -5.74 -20.99 17.21
N SER A 388 -6.78 -21.86 17.25
CA SER A 388 -7.28 -22.58 16.08
C SER A 388 -8.05 -21.71 15.08
N ASP A 389 -8.40 -20.48 15.44
CA ASP A 389 -9.08 -19.55 14.53
C ASP A 389 -8.10 -18.96 13.52
N ARG A 390 -8.65 -18.46 12.42
CA ARG A 390 -7.92 -17.73 11.38
C ARG A 390 -8.18 -16.25 11.51
N PRO A 391 -7.31 -15.37 10.98
CA PRO A 391 -7.63 -13.94 10.84
C PRO A 391 -9.00 -13.72 10.22
N MET A 392 -9.75 -12.72 10.69
CA MET A 392 -11.10 -12.44 10.17
C MET A 392 -11.05 -11.88 8.75
N TYR A 393 -9.99 -11.14 8.41
CA TYR A 393 -9.74 -10.65 7.07
C TYR A 393 -8.51 -11.33 6.46
N LEU A 394 -8.64 -11.77 5.22
CA LEU A 394 -7.56 -12.29 4.39
C LEU A 394 -7.08 -11.26 3.36
N GLY A 395 -7.24 -9.99 3.64
CA GLY A 395 -6.90 -8.90 2.73
C GLY A 395 -7.27 -7.55 3.35
N LYS A 396 -7.56 -6.59 2.50
CA LYS A 396 -7.94 -5.25 2.90
C LYS A 396 -9.25 -5.25 3.70
N ARG A 397 -9.25 -4.55 4.81
CA ARG A 397 -10.43 -4.38 5.67
C ARG A 397 -11.43 -3.44 5.00
N HIS A 398 -12.70 -3.69 5.17
CA HIS A 398 -13.79 -2.88 4.62
C HIS A 398 -15.07 -3.08 5.44
N ILE A 399 -15.98 -2.15 5.29
CA ILE A 399 -17.32 -2.25 5.88
C ILE A 399 -18.21 -3.01 4.90
N VAL A 400 -18.85 -4.08 5.38
CA VAL A 400 -19.84 -4.82 4.59
C VAL A 400 -21.14 -3.99 4.55
N GLN A 401 -21.60 -3.62 3.37
CA GLN A 401 -22.92 -3.03 3.16
C GLN A 401 -23.90 -4.16 2.91
N GLU A 402 -24.88 -4.31 3.79
CA GLU A 402 -25.99 -5.27 3.66
C GLU A 402 -27.21 -4.65 2.97
#